data_66c39f62a71fc2557be87df62e9190e8
#
_entry.id   66c39f62a71fc2557be87df62e9190e8
#
_cell.length_a   1.000
_cell.length_b   1.000
_cell.length_c   1.000
_cell.angle_alpha   90.00
_cell.angle_beta   90.00
_cell.angle_gamma   90.00
#
_symmetry.space_group_name_H-M   'P 1'
#
loop_
_entity.id
_entity.type
_entity.pdbx_description
1 polymer ?
#
loop_
_entity_poly.entity_id
_entity_poly.type
_entity_poly.pdbx_seq_one_letter_code
_entity_poly.pdbx_strand_id
1 'polypeptide(L)'
;MRTTLLVLALAAASSSLPSAQERPVPKDSQRLSISGCARGRVFTVGRDPEHETSFVMELGTKIRLEGDKKVLADIKAREGAMVEITGLMKQSDTRPPGIGVAGGRVRITPVMPSSRGRPDPGPSPPILDVESYRLLNASCAKR
;
A
#
# COMPACT_ATOMS: atom_id res chain seq x y z
N MET A 1 71.73 8.28 8.04
CA MET A 1 70.44 8.78 7.51
C MET A 1 69.63 7.57 7.06
N ARG A 2 68.62 7.18 7.84
CA ARG A 2 67.71 6.05 7.55
C ARG A 2 66.30 6.63 7.36
N THR A 3 65.85 6.65 6.11
CA THR A 3 64.54 7.17 5.72
C THR A 3 63.51 6.01 5.79
N THR A 4 62.63 6.06 6.77
CA THR A 4 61.56 5.06 6.93
C THR A 4 60.33 5.54 6.14
N LEU A 5 60.00 4.82 5.05
CA LEU A 5 58.78 5.06 4.27
C LEU A 5 57.59 4.37 4.96
N LEU A 6 56.68 5.17 5.44
CA LEU A 6 55.40 4.73 6.05
C LEU A 6 54.37 4.59 4.92
N VAL A 7 54.02 3.36 4.54
CA VAL A 7 52.97 3.07 3.58
C VAL A 7 51.64 3.02 4.32
N LEU A 8 50.79 4.03 4.11
CA LEU A 8 49.44 4.08 4.64
C LEU A 8 48.51 3.27 3.70
N ALA A 9 48.08 2.10 4.12
CA ALA A 9 47.07 1.31 3.39
C ALA A 9 45.68 1.84 3.75
N LEU A 10 45.00 2.51 2.81
CA LEU A 10 43.58 2.88 2.91
C LEU A 10 42.74 1.62 2.61
N ALA A 11 42.14 1.04 3.65
CA ALA A 11 41.14 0.00 3.50
C ALA A 11 39.79 0.68 3.13
N ALA A 12 39.37 0.56 1.87
CA ALA A 12 38.04 0.97 1.41
C ALA A 12 37.01 -0.03 1.95
N ALA A 13 36.29 0.35 3.00
CA ALA A 13 35.14 -0.41 3.48
C ALA A 13 33.96 -0.22 2.51
N SER A 14 33.75 -1.20 1.63
CA SER A 14 32.59 -1.27 0.77
C SER A 14 31.36 -1.59 1.62
N SER A 15 30.57 -0.56 1.98
CA SER A 15 29.28 -0.71 2.63
C SER A 15 28.27 -1.28 1.63
N SER A 16 28.13 -2.60 1.58
CA SER A 16 27.02 -3.25 0.87
C SER A 16 25.73 -2.94 1.59
N LEU A 17 24.93 -2.02 1.02
CA LEU A 17 23.56 -1.77 1.43
C LEU A 17 22.78 -3.09 1.29
N PRO A 18 22.04 -3.53 2.33
CA PRO A 18 21.19 -4.69 2.20
C PRO A 18 20.11 -4.36 1.14
N SER A 19 20.22 -5.01 -0.01
CA SER A 19 19.16 -5.02 -1.01
C SER A 19 17.93 -5.61 -0.34
N ALA A 20 16.89 -4.81 -0.10
CA ALA A 20 15.63 -5.29 0.41
C ALA A 20 15.12 -6.33 -0.60
N GLN A 21 15.14 -7.60 -0.21
CA GLN A 21 14.77 -8.72 -1.06
C GLN A 21 13.28 -8.62 -1.33
N GLU A 22 12.92 -8.12 -2.50
CA GLU A 22 11.55 -7.94 -2.93
C GLU A 22 10.84 -9.30 -2.94
N ARG A 23 9.72 -9.41 -2.21
CA ARG A 23 8.94 -10.65 -2.16
C ARG A 23 8.46 -11.01 -3.57
N PRO A 24 8.47 -12.29 -3.97
CA PRO A 24 7.87 -12.70 -5.23
C PRO A 24 6.38 -12.40 -5.23
N VAL A 25 5.88 -11.79 -6.31
CA VAL A 25 4.47 -11.47 -6.48
C VAL A 25 3.71 -12.73 -6.91
N PRO A 26 2.70 -13.21 -6.16
CA PRO A 26 1.83 -14.31 -6.58
C PRO A 26 1.10 -13.98 -7.89
N LYS A 27 0.76 -15.00 -8.69
CA LYS A 27 0.14 -14.83 -10.02
C LYS A 27 -1.23 -14.12 -9.98
N ASP A 28 -1.96 -14.23 -8.87
CA ASP A 28 -3.28 -13.64 -8.65
C ASP A 28 -3.23 -12.30 -7.90
N SER A 29 -2.03 -11.81 -7.60
CA SER A 29 -1.78 -10.58 -6.87
C SER A 29 -0.98 -9.59 -7.70
N GLN A 30 -1.05 -8.33 -7.33
CA GLN A 30 -0.23 -7.27 -7.91
C GLN A 30 0.34 -6.40 -6.80
N ARG A 31 1.54 -5.89 -7.03
CA ARG A 31 2.17 -4.90 -6.15
C ARG A 31 1.65 -3.52 -6.50
N LEU A 32 1.19 -2.80 -5.49
CA LEU A 32 0.63 -1.46 -5.62
C LEU A 32 1.29 -0.53 -4.62
N SER A 33 1.46 0.73 -5.01
CA SER A 33 1.77 1.83 -4.11
C SER A 33 0.58 2.77 -4.08
N ILE A 34 0.03 2.99 -2.88
CA ILE A 34 -1.20 3.74 -2.69
C ILE A 34 -0.97 4.79 -1.60
N SER A 35 -1.29 6.05 -1.91
CA SER A 35 -1.22 7.16 -0.96
C SER A 35 -2.52 7.31 -0.19
N GLY A 36 -2.45 7.71 1.07
CA GLY A 36 -3.65 7.92 1.88
C GLY A 36 -3.37 8.02 3.37
N CYS A 37 -4.42 7.80 4.14
CA CYS A 37 -4.42 7.98 5.58
C CYS A 37 -4.76 6.68 6.30
N ALA A 38 -3.89 6.26 7.21
CA ALA A 38 -4.11 5.10 8.06
C ALA A 38 -4.77 5.49 9.38
N ARG A 39 -5.71 4.67 9.82
CA ARG A 39 -6.27 4.71 11.17
C ARG A 39 -6.40 3.27 11.69
N GLY A 40 -5.50 2.89 12.57
CA GLY A 40 -5.36 1.50 12.98
C GLY A 40 -5.00 0.59 11.81
N ARG A 41 -5.89 -0.35 11.51
CA ARG A 41 -5.74 -1.28 10.37
C ARG A 41 -6.58 -0.88 9.15
N VAL A 42 -7.24 0.26 9.20
CA VAL A 42 -8.03 0.79 8.07
C VAL A 42 -7.25 1.90 7.40
N PHE A 43 -7.02 1.75 6.12
CA PHE A 43 -6.39 2.74 5.27
C PHE A 43 -7.43 3.34 4.32
N THR A 44 -7.47 4.65 4.24
CA THR A 44 -8.37 5.37 3.33
C THR A 44 -7.55 5.99 2.22
N VAL A 45 -7.84 5.62 0.99
CA VAL A 45 -7.16 6.14 -0.21
C VAL A 45 -7.33 7.65 -0.30
N GLY A 46 -6.22 8.37 -0.39
CA GLY A 46 -6.15 9.81 -0.51
C GLY A 46 -5.36 10.23 -1.75
N ARG A 47 -5.46 11.51 -2.10
CA ARG A 47 -4.67 12.08 -3.20
C ARG A 47 -3.31 12.51 -2.66
N ASP A 48 -2.23 12.05 -3.29
CA ASP A 48 -0.90 12.60 -3.08
C ASP A 48 -0.82 13.98 -3.75
N PRO A 49 -0.49 15.05 -3.01
CA PRO A 49 -0.36 16.38 -3.59
C PRO A 49 0.87 16.54 -4.49
N GLU A 50 1.90 15.71 -4.32
CA GLU A 50 3.17 15.81 -5.04
C GLU A 50 3.25 14.88 -6.26
N HIS A 51 2.45 13.83 -6.29
CA HIS A 51 2.48 12.83 -7.37
C HIS A 51 1.08 12.54 -7.88
N GLU A 52 0.88 12.67 -9.18
CA GLU A 52 -0.29 12.07 -9.86
C GLU A 52 -0.16 10.55 -9.79
N THR A 53 -0.60 9.98 -8.70
CA THR A 53 -0.65 8.52 -8.55
C THR A 53 -1.63 7.98 -9.59
N SER A 54 -1.17 7.06 -10.42
CA SER A 54 -2.08 6.28 -11.28
C SER A 54 -3.15 5.66 -10.40
N PHE A 55 -4.37 6.23 -10.46
CA PHE A 55 -5.47 5.80 -9.60
C PHE A 55 -5.89 4.37 -9.94
N VAL A 56 -5.30 3.43 -9.23
CA VAL A 56 -5.74 2.03 -9.27
C VAL A 56 -7.05 1.86 -8.49
N MET A 57 -7.32 2.78 -7.55
CA MET A 57 -8.50 2.75 -6.67
C MET A 57 -9.11 4.14 -6.51
N GLU A 58 -10.45 4.18 -6.31
CA GLU A 58 -11.17 5.43 -6.08
C GLU A 58 -10.76 6.10 -4.76
N LEU A 59 -10.73 7.44 -4.76
CA LEU A 59 -10.48 8.24 -3.56
C LEU A 59 -11.53 7.94 -2.50
N GLY A 60 -11.09 7.81 -1.26
CA GLY A 60 -11.97 7.47 -0.14
C GLY A 60 -12.24 5.98 0.04
N THR A 61 -11.75 5.12 -0.86
CA THR A 61 -11.86 3.68 -0.69
C THR A 61 -11.16 3.26 0.59
N LYS A 62 -11.83 2.41 1.37
CA LYS A 62 -11.28 1.85 2.60
C LYS A 62 -10.65 0.50 2.30
N ILE A 63 -9.40 0.34 2.72
CA ILE A 63 -8.59 -0.86 2.55
C ILE A 63 -8.21 -1.38 3.93
N ARG A 64 -8.26 -2.69 4.14
CA ARG A 64 -7.74 -3.31 5.35
C ARG A 64 -6.26 -3.62 5.18
N LEU A 65 -5.44 -3.17 6.13
CA LEU A 65 -4.00 -3.45 6.14
C LEU A 65 -3.71 -4.76 6.87
N GLU A 66 -2.94 -5.62 6.23
CA GLU A 66 -2.34 -6.83 6.79
C GLU A 66 -0.84 -6.81 6.50
N GLY A 67 -0.05 -7.66 7.17
CA GLY A 67 1.40 -7.74 6.98
C GLY A 67 2.18 -7.82 8.28
N ASP A 68 3.45 -7.46 8.23
CA ASP A 68 4.34 -7.53 9.39
C ASP A 68 3.88 -6.64 10.54
N LYS A 69 3.90 -7.18 11.76
CA LYS A 69 3.44 -6.48 12.98
C LYS A 69 4.21 -5.20 13.27
N LYS A 70 5.53 -5.16 12.95
CA LYS A 70 6.36 -3.98 13.17
C LYS A 70 5.96 -2.86 12.20
N VAL A 71 5.82 -3.18 10.91
CA VAL A 71 5.40 -2.22 9.90
C VAL A 71 4.02 -1.65 10.22
N LEU A 72 3.07 -2.50 10.60
CA LEU A 72 1.73 -2.07 11.00
C LEU A 72 1.73 -1.21 12.28
N ALA A 73 2.60 -1.51 13.24
CA ALA A 73 2.75 -0.70 14.47
C ALA A 73 3.34 0.69 14.15
N ASP A 74 4.33 0.73 13.26
CA ASP A 74 4.94 2.00 12.82
C ASP A 74 3.94 2.88 12.05
N ILE A 75 3.14 2.30 11.16
CA ILE A 75 2.07 3.02 10.46
C ILE A 75 1.05 3.56 11.46
N LYS A 76 0.65 2.76 12.45
CA LYS A 76 -0.26 3.18 13.52
C LYS A 76 0.32 4.33 14.35
N ALA A 77 1.60 4.31 14.68
CA ALA A 77 2.26 5.39 15.40
C ALA A 77 2.27 6.72 14.62
N ARG A 78 1.99 6.68 13.32
CA ARG A 78 1.95 7.85 12.44
C ARG A 78 0.54 8.23 12.00
N GLU A 79 -0.47 7.86 12.78
CA GLU A 79 -1.85 8.29 12.54
C GLU A 79 -1.94 9.81 12.48
N GLY A 80 -2.65 10.32 11.46
CA GLY A 80 -2.76 11.77 11.19
C GLY A 80 -1.78 12.30 10.14
N ALA A 81 -0.72 11.58 9.81
CA ALA A 81 0.13 11.85 8.67
C ALA A 81 -0.35 11.07 7.44
N MET A 82 -0.19 11.65 6.26
CA MET A 82 -0.41 10.93 5.02
C MET A 82 0.79 10.03 4.74
N VAL A 83 0.51 8.80 4.35
CA VAL A 83 1.54 7.81 4.03
C VAL A 83 1.28 7.19 2.66
N GLU A 84 2.33 6.85 1.95
CA GLU A 84 2.27 5.96 0.81
C GLU A 84 2.62 4.55 1.28
N ILE A 85 1.76 3.60 1.00
CA ILE A 85 1.94 2.20 1.38
C ILE A 85 2.17 1.39 0.12
N THR A 86 3.24 0.61 0.11
CA THR A 86 3.53 -0.38 -0.94
C THR A 86 3.22 -1.77 -0.39
N GLY A 87 2.49 -2.55 -1.16
CA GLY A 87 2.11 -3.89 -0.75
C GLY A 87 1.47 -4.71 -1.86
N LEU A 88 1.10 -5.93 -1.53
CA LEU A 88 0.46 -6.88 -2.42
C LEU A 88 -1.06 -6.88 -2.20
N MET A 89 -1.81 -6.79 -3.28
CA MET A 89 -3.27 -6.89 -3.29
C MET A 89 -3.71 -7.89 -4.33
N LYS A 90 -4.77 -8.64 -4.04
CA LYS A 90 -5.37 -9.55 -5.03
C LYS A 90 -5.94 -8.76 -6.21
N GLN A 91 -5.73 -9.26 -7.41
CA GLN A 91 -6.27 -8.62 -8.62
C GLN A 91 -7.80 -8.55 -8.64
N SER A 92 -8.48 -9.50 -7.95
CA SER A 92 -9.92 -9.45 -7.75
C SER A 92 -10.38 -8.21 -6.98
N ASP A 93 -9.57 -7.75 -6.02
CA ASP A 93 -9.92 -6.68 -5.08
C ASP A 93 -9.65 -5.28 -5.68
N THR A 94 -8.86 -5.21 -6.74
CA THR A 94 -8.61 -3.96 -7.49
C THR A 94 -9.66 -3.69 -8.56
N ARG A 95 -10.48 -4.69 -8.91
CA ARG A 95 -11.54 -4.52 -9.90
C ARG A 95 -12.82 -4.03 -9.20
N PRO A 96 -13.49 -3.01 -9.73
CA PRO A 96 -14.78 -2.60 -9.21
C PRO A 96 -15.76 -3.79 -9.27
N PRO A 97 -16.63 -3.96 -8.24
CA PRO A 97 -17.61 -5.04 -8.22
C PRO A 97 -18.58 -4.92 -9.41
N GLY A 98 -18.97 -6.04 -9.98
CA GLY A 98 -19.95 -6.09 -11.05
C GLY A 98 -19.55 -7.02 -12.22
N ILE A 99 -20.55 -7.43 -13.00
CA ILE A 99 -20.36 -8.24 -14.21
C ILE A 99 -20.16 -7.29 -15.39
N GLY A 100 -19.01 -7.40 -16.05
CA GLY A 100 -18.74 -6.65 -17.28
C GLY A 100 -19.53 -7.23 -18.45
N VAL A 101 -20.38 -6.43 -19.07
CA VAL A 101 -21.07 -6.75 -20.33
C VAL A 101 -20.55 -5.86 -21.46
N ALA A 102 -20.79 -6.27 -22.69
CA ALA A 102 -20.35 -5.51 -23.89
C ALA A 102 -18.84 -5.20 -23.92
N GLY A 103 -17.99 -6.20 -23.69
CA GLY A 103 -16.53 -6.06 -23.72
C GLY A 103 -15.97 -5.25 -22.53
N GLY A 104 -16.66 -5.22 -21.40
CA GLY A 104 -16.23 -4.56 -20.18
C GLY A 104 -16.58 -3.06 -20.11
N ARG A 105 -17.25 -2.51 -21.13
CA ARG A 105 -17.64 -1.09 -21.15
C ARG A 105 -18.78 -0.75 -20.20
N VAL A 106 -19.63 -1.71 -19.89
CA VAL A 106 -20.75 -1.55 -18.95
C VAL A 106 -20.63 -2.58 -17.86
N ARG A 107 -20.72 -2.16 -16.61
CA ARG A 107 -20.74 -3.02 -15.44
C ARG A 107 -22.11 -2.98 -14.80
N ILE A 108 -22.71 -4.13 -14.64
CA ILE A 108 -23.98 -4.30 -13.94
C ILE A 108 -23.66 -4.88 -12.58
N THR A 109 -23.95 -4.11 -11.53
CA THR A 109 -23.91 -4.62 -10.16
C THR A 109 -25.31 -5.15 -9.85
N PRO A 110 -25.52 -6.46 -9.72
CA PRO A 110 -26.83 -6.97 -9.34
C PRO A 110 -27.14 -6.52 -7.91
N VAL A 111 -28.15 -5.69 -7.77
CA VAL A 111 -28.76 -5.39 -6.47
C VAL A 111 -29.61 -6.60 -6.13
N MET A 112 -29.10 -7.53 -5.32
CA MET A 112 -29.94 -8.59 -4.78
C MET A 112 -30.87 -7.98 -3.74
N PRO A 113 -32.21 -8.15 -3.88
CA PRO A 113 -33.13 -7.74 -2.84
C PRO A 113 -32.81 -8.51 -1.57
N SER A 114 -32.48 -7.78 -0.49
CA SER A 114 -32.19 -8.37 0.81
C SER A 114 -33.40 -9.18 1.27
N SER A 115 -33.29 -10.50 1.19
CA SER A 115 -34.27 -11.39 1.75
C SER A 115 -34.25 -11.25 3.27
N ARG A 116 -35.34 -10.68 3.81
CA ARG A 116 -35.67 -10.70 5.24
C ARG A 116 -34.80 -9.79 6.15
N GLY A 117 -34.83 -8.47 5.94
CA GLY A 117 -34.59 -7.50 7.04
C GLY A 117 -33.23 -7.56 7.75
N ARG A 118 -32.29 -8.37 7.31
CA ARG A 118 -30.89 -8.34 7.76
C ARG A 118 -30.13 -7.43 6.81
N PRO A 119 -29.46 -6.38 7.31
CA PRO A 119 -28.58 -5.59 6.46
C PRO A 119 -27.54 -6.56 5.88
N ASP A 120 -27.49 -6.62 4.55
CA ASP A 120 -26.49 -7.40 3.84
C ASP A 120 -25.11 -6.87 4.31
N PRO A 121 -24.21 -7.72 4.85
CA PRO A 121 -22.88 -7.28 5.13
C PRO A 121 -22.26 -6.91 3.78
N GLY A 122 -22.19 -5.59 3.50
CA GLY A 122 -21.65 -5.08 2.25
C GLY A 122 -20.32 -5.75 1.88
N PRO A 123 -19.86 -5.61 0.65
CA PRO A 123 -18.64 -6.27 0.19
C PRO A 123 -17.49 -6.00 1.19
N SER A 124 -16.82 -7.05 1.60
CA SER A 124 -15.67 -6.94 2.50
C SER A 124 -14.64 -5.98 1.91
N PRO A 125 -14.06 -5.09 2.71
CA PRO A 125 -13.05 -4.17 2.21
C PRO A 125 -11.87 -4.95 1.61
N PRO A 126 -11.26 -4.47 0.52
CA PRO A 126 -10.07 -5.07 -0.07
C PRO A 126 -8.94 -5.14 0.98
N ILE A 127 -8.10 -6.15 0.84
CA ILE A 127 -6.97 -6.39 1.76
C ILE A 127 -5.67 -6.08 1.05
N LEU A 128 -4.81 -5.25 1.69
CA LEU A 128 -3.46 -4.96 1.25
C LEU A 128 -2.46 -5.58 2.22
N ASP A 129 -1.64 -6.52 1.73
CA ASP A 129 -0.51 -7.07 2.49
C ASP A 129 0.68 -6.10 2.37
N VAL A 130 0.93 -5.36 3.44
CA VAL A 130 1.90 -4.26 3.48
C VAL A 130 3.32 -4.80 3.49
N GLU A 131 4.13 -4.36 2.53
CA GLU A 131 5.57 -4.65 2.47
C GLU A 131 6.40 -3.50 3.05
N SER A 132 6.03 -2.26 2.71
CA SER A 132 6.73 -1.05 3.17
C SER A 132 5.81 0.15 3.17
N TYR A 133 6.26 1.25 3.81
CA TYR A 133 5.56 2.52 3.76
C TYR A 133 6.56 3.69 3.70
N ARG A 134 6.09 4.82 3.20
CA ARG A 134 6.82 6.10 3.15
C ARG A 134 5.91 7.21 3.68
N LEU A 135 6.47 8.13 4.47
CA LEU A 135 5.77 9.34 4.88
C LEU A 135 5.71 10.33 3.72
N LEU A 136 4.56 10.96 3.55
CA LEU A 136 4.36 12.06 2.62
C LEU A 136 4.31 13.39 3.39
N ASN A 137 4.67 14.49 2.73
CA ASN A 137 4.67 15.84 3.31
C ASN A 137 3.24 16.44 3.42
N ALA A 138 2.27 15.59 3.72
CA ALA A 138 0.87 15.97 3.84
C ALA A 138 0.25 15.40 5.11
N SER A 139 -0.77 16.08 5.62
CA SER A 139 -1.53 15.63 6.79
C SER A 139 -2.91 15.13 6.38
N CYS A 140 -3.42 14.18 7.13
CA CYS A 140 -4.79 13.71 6.97
C CYS A 140 -5.79 14.74 7.49
N ALA A 141 -6.90 14.93 6.78
CA ALA A 141 -7.98 15.78 7.27
C ALA A 141 -8.53 15.26 8.62
N LYS A 142 -8.55 16.12 9.61
CA LYS A 142 -9.25 15.84 10.88
C LYS A 142 -10.74 15.83 10.58
N ARG A 143 -11.39 14.68 10.75
CA ARG A 143 -12.85 14.59 10.86
C ARG A 143 -13.27 14.72 12.30
#